data_f587ae3ba5801e58cbf13f72928a63bf
#
_entry.id   f587ae3ba5801e58cbf13f72928a63bf
#
_cell.length_a   1.000
_cell.length_b   1.000
_cell.length_c   1.000
_cell.angle_alpha   90.00
_cell.angle_beta   90.00
_cell.angle_gamma   90.00
#
_symmetry.space_group_name_H-M   'P 1'
#
loop_
_entity.id
_entity.type
_entity.pdbx_description
1 polymer ?
#
loop_
_entity_poly.entity_id
_entity_poly.type
_entity_poly.pdbx_seq_one_letter_code
_entity_poly.pdbx_strand_id
1 'polypeptide(L)'
;MKDVIKELVGWIVSILLIVAVSYLIVTFVGQRTQVSGSSMETTLSDGDHLIVDKISYRFRKPQRYEIVVFPYRYEKNTYYIKRIIGLPGETVQIVDGYIYINGKQLDEHYGNEIIEEAGMAAEPVTLGEDEYFVMGDNRNNSQDSRVSDVGAIHRDELMGRAWIRIWPLDQFGVIKHE
;
A
#
# COMPACT_ATOMS: atom_id res chain seq x y z
N MET A 1 -28.37 12.67 -45.55
CA MET A 1 -27.62 11.40 -45.47
C MET A 1 -26.17 11.60 -45.05
N LYS A 2 -25.41 12.51 -45.69
CA LYS A 2 -23.99 12.78 -45.32
C LYS A 2 -23.86 13.35 -43.91
N ASP A 3 -24.78 14.16 -43.43
CA ASP A 3 -24.72 14.80 -42.10
C ASP A 3 -25.05 13.79 -40.99
N VAL A 4 -26.01 12.90 -41.24
CA VAL A 4 -26.31 11.79 -40.29
C VAL A 4 -25.12 10.83 -40.13
N ILE A 5 -24.40 10.55 -41.26
CA ILE A 5 -23.20 9.70 -41.20
C ILE A 5 -22.08 10.39 -40.41
N LYS A 6 -21.87 11.70 -40.61
CA LYS A 6 -20.87 12.46 -39.84
C LYS A 6 -21.20 12.47 -38.34
N GLU A 7 -22.45 12.65 -37.99
CA GLU A 7 -22.92 12.63 -36.62
C GLU A 7 -22.73 11.26 -35.98
N LEU A 8 -23.11 10.18 -36.66
CA LEU A 8 -22.87 8.81 -36.23
C LEU A 8 -21.37 8.53 -36.03
N VAL A 9 -20.52 8.92 -36.97
CA VAL A 9 -19.06 8.77 -36.84
C VAL A 9 -18.54 9.56 -35.65
N GLY A 10 -19.04 10.78 -35.42
CA GLY A 10 -18.68 11.60 -34.25
C GLY A 10 -19.01 10.88 -32.93
N TRP A 11 -20.19 10.31 -32.82
CA TRP A 11 -20.60 9.53 -31.63
C TRP A 11 -19.70 8.30 -31.42
N ILE A 12 -19.43 7.54 -32.48
CA ILE A 12 -18.55 6.36 -32.41
C ILE A 12 -17.15 6.75 -31.94
N VAL A 13 -16.57 7.79 -32.50
CA VAL A 13 -15.24 8.28 -32.09
C VAL A 13 -15.24 8.72 -30.63
N SER A 14 -16.27 9.43 -30.18
CA SER A 14 -16.40 9.85 -28.78
C SER A 14 -16.50 8.66 -27.83
N ILE A 15 -17.29 7.66 -28.16
CA ILE A 15 -17.42 6.44 -27.36
C ILE A 15 -16.07 5.70 -27.29
N LEU A 16 -15.39 5.53 -28.42
CA LEU A 16 -14.08 4.87 -28.45
C LEU A 16 -13.04 5.64 -27.62
N LEU A 17 -13.06 6.96 -27.66
CA LEU A 17 -12.16 7.80 -26.85
C LEU A 17 -12.45 7.62 -25.36
N ILE A 18 -13.71 7.64 -24.95
CA ILE A 18 -14.12 7.44 -23.57
C ILE A 18 -13.66 6.06 -23.06
N VAL A 19 -13.89 5.02 -23.85
CA VAL A 19 -13.47 3.65 -23.50
C VAL A 19 -11.95 3.57 -23.39
N ALA A 20 -11.20 4.15 -24.34
CA ALA A 20 -9.74 4.16 -24.31
C ALA A 20 -9.19 4.91 -23.09
N VAL A 21 -9.72 6.10 -22.77
CA VAL A 21 -9.33 6.88 -21.59
C VAL A 21 -9.67 6.14 -20.32
N SER A 22 -10.86 5.56 -20.21
CA SER A 22 -11.26 4.75 -19.04
C SER A 22 -10.34 3.55 -18.85
N TYR A 23 -10.00 2.85 -19.92
CA TYR A 23 -9.04 1.74 -19.89
C TYR A 23 -7.67 2.18 -19.38
N LEU A 24 -7.15 3.31 -19.88
CA LEU A 24 -5.87 3.86 -19.44
C LEU A 24 -5.89 4.23 -17.95
N ILE A 25 -6.97 4.86 -17.48
CA ILE A 25 -7.11 5.23 -16.07
C ILE A 25 -7.10 3.98 -15.19
N VAL A 26 -7.95 2.99 -15.48
CA VAL A 26 -8.06 1.76 -14.66
C VAL A 26 -6.76 0.95 -14.70
N THR A 27 -6.06 0.92 -15.84
CA THR A 27 -4.84 0.11 -15.98
C THR A 27 -3.62 0.76 -15.34
N PHE A 28 -3.47 2.09 -15.48
CA PHE A 28 -2.21 2.78 -15.13
C PHE A 28 -2.32 3.69 -13.90
N VAL A 29 -3.49 4.16 -13.55
CA VAL A 29 -3.67 5.16 -12.48
C VAL A 29 -4.16 4.54 -11.19
N GLY A 30 -5.21 3.71 -11.24
CA GLY A 30 -5.80 3.16 -10.05
C GLY A 30 -6.33 1.75 -10.24
N GLN A 31 -6.17 0.91 -9.21
CA GLN A 31 -6.70 -0.45 -9.18
C GLN A 31 -7.59 -0.62 -7.97
N ARG A 32 -8.81 -1.14 -8.19
CA ARG A 32 -9.66 -1.57 -7.09
C ARG A 32 -9.09 -2.84 -6.47
N THR A 33 -9.00 -2.87 -5.15
CA THR A 33 -8.63 -4.05 -4.37
C THR A 33 -9.58 -4.21 -3.19
N GLN A 34 -9.70 -5.41 -2.67
CA GLN A 34 -10.41 -5.71 -1.44
C GLN A 34 -9.40 -6.14 -0.38
N VAL A 35 -9.54 -5.59 0.82
CA VAL A 35 -8.74 -5.99 1.99
C VAL A 35 -9.23 -7.36 2.43
N SER A 36 -8.29 -8.26 2.67
CA SER A 36 -8.56 -9.58 3.24
C SER A 36 -7.66 -9.80 4.46
N GLY A 37 -8.29 -10.14 5.57
CA GLY A 37 -7.63 -10.34 6.86
C GLY A 37 -7.57 -9.09 7.73
N SER A 38 -7.02 -9.26 8.93
CA SER A 38 -7.07 -8.29 10.03
C SER A 38 -5.74 -7.59 10.30
N SER A 39 -4.71 -7.80 9.48
CA SER A 39 -3.36 -7.28 9.76
C SER A 39 -3.23 -5.76 9.74
N MET A 40 -4.20 -5.05 9.18
CA MET A 40 -4.25 -3.58 9.11
C MET A 40 -5.34 -2.97 10.01
N GLU A 41 -6.01 -3.79 10.84
CA GLU A 41 -6.89 -3.27 11.88
C GLU A 41 -6.03 -2.44 12.88
N THR A 42 -6.46 -1.32 13.28
CA THR A 42 -7.76 -0.61 13.22
C THR A 42 -7.94 0.29 11.98
N THR A 43 -6.93 0.44 11.14
CA THR A 43 -6.97 1.40 10.02
C THR A 43 -7.82 0.89 8.87
N LEU A 44 -7.66 -0.38 8.51
CA LEU A 44 -8.42 -1.05 7.44
C LEU A 44 -8.97 -2.36 7.97
N SER A 45 -10.24 -2.62 7.67
CA SER A 45 -10.93 -3.84 8.10
C SER A 45 -11.09 -4.83 6.95
N ASP A 46 -11.26 -6.10 7.32
CA ASP A 46 -11.60 -7.15 6.37
C ASP A 46 -12.86 -6.79 5.58
N GLY A 47 -12.81 -6.95 4.27
CA GLY A 47 -13.91 -6.59 3.36
C GLY A 47 -13.89 -5.14 2.86
N ASP A 48 -13.01 -4.26 3.33
CA ASP A 48 -12.87 -2.92 2.79
C ASP A 48 -12.49 -2.94 1.30
N HIS A 49 -13.11 -2.07 0.50
CA HIS A 49 -12.71 -1.87 -0.89
C HIS A 49 -11.95 -0.56 -1.05
N LEU A 50 -10.79 -0.67 -1.64
CA LEU A 50 -9.86 0.44 -1.80
C LEU A 50 -9.56 0.70 -3.28
N ILE A 51 -9.19 1.94 -3.57
CA ILE A 51 -8.46 2.31 -4.78
C ILE A 51 -6.99 2.44 -4.43
N VAL A 52 -6.18 1.67 -5.11
CA VAL A 52 -4.71 1.71 -5.02
C VAL A 52 -4.19 2.66 -6.09
N ASP A 53 -3.48 3.70 -5.69
CA ASP A 53 -2.81 4.66 -6.56
C ASP A 53 -1.47 4.07 -7.03
N LYS A 54 -1.40 3.74 -8.30
CA LYS A 54 -0.22 3.12 -8.95
C LYS A 54 0.71 4.15 -9.60
N ILE A 55 0.25 5.39 -9.74
CA ILE A 55 0.95 6.40 -10.53
C ILE A 55 1.90 7.28 -9.69
N SER A 56 1.53 7.57 -8.44
CA SER A 56 2.30 8.50 -7.59
C SER A 56 3.76 8.10 -7.43
N TYR A 57 4.04 6.80 -7.29
CA TYR A 57 5.41 6.30 -7.12
C TYR A 57 6.28 6.35 -8.39
N ARG A 58 5.70 6.73 -9.54
CA ARG A 58 6.48 7.06 -10.73
C ARG A 58 7.10 8.45 -10.67
N PHE A 59 6.53 9.35 -9.85
CA PHE A 59 6.92 10.75 -9.76
C PHE A 59 7.56 11.13 -8.43
N ARG A 60 7.36 10.34 -7.38
CA ARG A 60 7.92 10.57 -6.06
C ARG A 60 8.33 9.27 -5.37
N LYS A 61 9.14 9.39 -4.33
CA LYS A 61 9.48 8.25 -3.46
C LYS A 61 8.32 7.96 -2.49
N PRO A 62 8.10 6.67 -2.12
CA PRO A 62 7.25 6.32 -1.00
C PRO A 62 7.72 7.00 0.29
N GLN A 63 6.76 7.37 1.14
CA GLN A 63 7.02 8.08 2.40
C GLN A 63 6.68 7.20 3.59
N ARG A 64 7.27 7.52 4.75
CA ARG A 64 6.92 6.87 6.01
C ARG A 64 5.43 7.01 6.28
N TYR A 65 4.85 5.98 6.87
CA TYR A 65 3.44 5.82 7.19
C TYR A 65 2.49 5.61 6.01
N GLU A 66 2.94 5.70 4.77
CA GLU A 66 2.08 5.31 3.65
C GLU A 66 1.73 3.83 3.71
N ILE A 67 0.47 3.53 3.44
CA ILE A 67 -0.02 2.15 3.34
C ILE A 67 0.19 1.70 1.89
N VAL A 68 0.99 0.66 1.71
CA VAL A 68 1.42 0.14 0.41
C VAL A 68 0.87 -1.24 0.13
N VAL A 69 0.72 -1.54 -1.15
CA VAL A 69 0.32 -2.85 -1.66
C VAL A 69 1.48 -3.42 -2.46
N PHE A 70 1.84 -4.67 -2.19
CA PHE A 70 2.92 -5.39 -2.87
C PHE A 70 2.59 -6.89 -2.99
N PRO A 71 3.14 -7.61 -4.00
CA PRO A 71 2.89 -9.04 -4.17
C PRO A 71 3.58 -9.84 -3.06
N TYR A 72 2.93 -10.89 -2.58
CA TYR A 72 3.58 -11.87 -1.72
C TYR A 72 4.40 -12.85 -2.57
N ARG A 73 5.69 -12.97 -2.24
CA ARG A 73 6.67 -13.68 -3.08
C ARG A 73 6.39 -15.19 -3.26
N TYR A 74 5.75 -15.80 -2.28
CA TYR A 74 5.56 -17.25 -2.25
C TYR A 74 4.20 -17.73 -2.75
N GLU A 75 3.28 -16.81 -3.06
CA GLU A 75 1.94 -17.16 -3.52
C GLU A 75 1.49 -16.25 -4.68
N LYS A 76 1.18 -16.86 -5.82
CA LYS A 76 0.72 -16.13 -7.01
C LYS A 76 -0.64 -15.48 -6.74
N ASN A 77 -0.80 -14.25 -7.23
CA ASN A 77 -2.03 -13.45 -7.10
C ASN A 77 -2.40 -13.05 -5.66
N THR A 78 -1.51 -13.26 -4.70
CA THR A 78 -1.66 -12.80 -3.33
C THR A 78 -0.89 -11.50 -3.16
N TYR A 79 -1.55 -10.50 -2.60
CA TYR A 79 -0.99 -9.19 -2.34
C TYR A 79 -1.13 -8.85 -0.86
N TYR A 80 -0.07 -8.31 -0.30
CA TYR A 80 -0.08 -7.80 1.06
C TYR A 80 -0.32 -6.30 1.06
N ILE A 81 -0.98 -5.83 2.12
CA ILE A 81 -1.19 -4.43 2.41
C ILE A 81 -0.59 -4.14 3.78
N LYS A 82 0.38 -3.23 3.85
CA LYS A 82 1.14 -2.88 5.05
C LYS A 82 1.50 -1.40 5.07
N ARG A 83 1.88 -0.91 6.25
CA ARG A 83 2.36 0.46 6.44
C ARG A 83 3.88 0.52 6.39
N ILE A 84 4.43 1.52 5.70
CA ILE A 84 5.87 1.81 5.68
C ILE A 84 6.28 2.35 7.05
N ILE A 85 7.25 1.68 7.68
CA ILE A 85 7.83 2.07 8.95
C ILE A 85 9.28 2.53 8.77
N GLY A 86 10.11 1.78 8.06
CA GLY A 86 11.49 2.14 7.74
C GLY A 86 11.64 2.60 6.29
N LEU A 87 12.49 3.59 6.07
CA LEU A 87 12.83 4.15 4.76
C LEU A 87 14.22 3.70 4.31
N PRO A 88 14.54 3.80 3.00
CA PRO A 88 15.84 3.46 2.47
C PRO A 88 17.01 4.09 3.25
N GLY A 89 18.01 3.28 3.54
CA GLY A 89 19.21 3.68 4.28
C GLY A 89 19.04 3.80 5.79
N GLU A 90 17.85 3.57 6.32
CA GLU A 90 17.61 3.60 7.77
C GLU A 90 17.89 2.25 8.42
N THR A 91 18.18 2.29 9.71
CA THR A 91 18.26 1.10 10.56
C THR A 91 17.01 1.04 11.42
N VAL A 92 16.27 -0.09 11.32
CA VAL A 92 15.06 -0.37 12.10
C VAL A 92 15.41 -1.39 13.18
N GLN A 93 14.97 -1.14 14.41
CA GLN A 93 15.07 -2.09 15.51
C GLN A 93 13.81 -2.01 16.39
N ILE A 94 13.43 -3.13 16.99
CA ILE A 94 12.33 -3.18 17.97
C ILE A 94 12.92 -3.63 19.31
N VAL A 95 12.82 -2.75 20.31
CA VAL A 95 13.32 -2.99 21.66
C VAL A 95 12.19 -2.77 22.65
N ASP A 96 11.95 -3.70 23.53
CA ASP A 96 10.89 -3.65 24.58
C ASP A 96 9.49 -3.31 24.00
N GLY A 97 9.23 -3.77 22.76
CA GLY A 97 7.97 -3.56 22.07
C GLY A 97 7.81 -2.20 21.37
N TYR A 98 8.86 -1.38 21.34
CA TYR A 98 8.88 -0.07 20.69
C TYR A 98 9.81 -0.07 19.48
N ILE A 99 9.41 0.68 18.45
CA ILE A 99 10.17 0.80 17.20
C ILE A 99 11.21 1.90 17.33
N TYR A 100 12.43 1.60 16.89
CA TYR A 100 13.53 2.56 16.82
C TYR A 100 13.99 2.70 15.37
N ILE A 101 14.17 3.94 14.94
CA ILE A 101 14.76 4.29 13.63
C ILE A 101 16.08 5.01 13.89
N ASN A 102 17.19 4.44 13.39
CA ASN A 102 18.55 4.99 13.59
C ASN A 102 18.86 5.21 15.08
N GLY A 103 18.40 4.30 15.95
CA GLY A 103 18.62 4.37 17.40
C GLY A 103 17.71 5.35 18.15
N LYS A 104 16.77 6.02 17.48
CA LYS A 104 15.80 6.91 18.10
C LYS A 104 14.42 6.29 18.08
N GLN A 105 13.73 6.27 19.21
CA GLN A 105 12.36 5.77 19.28
C GLN A 105 11.45 6.53 18.31
N LEU A 106 10.71 5.78 17.50
CA LEU A 106 9.72 6.31 16.57
C LEU A 106 8.46 6.71 17.33
N ASP A 107 8.04 7.96 17.20
CA ASP A 107 6.75 8.44 17.69
C ASP A 107 5.69 8.12 16.62
N GLU A 108 4.81 7.15 16.91
CA GLU A 108 3.78 6.71 15.99
C GLU A 108 2.55 6.17 16.77
N HIS A 109 1.37 6.21 16.14
CA HIS A 109 0.10 5.92 16.84
C HIS A 109 -0.75 4.85 16.13
N TYR A 110 -0.16 4.08 15.21
CA TYR A 110 -0.90 3.13 14.37
C TYR A 110 -1.09 1.77 15.03
N GLY A 111 -0.12 1.35 15.86
CA GLY A 111 -0.24 0.14 16.65
C GLY A 111 -0.97 0.43 17.96
N ASN A 112 -2.01 -0.35 18.28
CA ASN A 112 -2.78 -0.19 19.52
C ASN A 112 -2.16 -0.93 20.71
N GLU A 113 -1.17 -1.79 20.46
CA GLU A 113 -0.59 -2.69 21.44
C GLU A 113 0.93 -2.65 21.37
N ILE A 114 1.55 -2.97 22.52
CA ILE A 114 3.00 -3.20 22.58
C ILE A 114 3.33 -4.41 21.70
N ILE A 115 4.38 -4.29 20.90
CA ILE A 115 4.83 -5.37 20.02
C ILE A 115 5.40 -6.50 20.86
N GLU A 116 4.79 -7.68 20.80
CA GLU A 116 5.22 -8.85 21.56
C GLU A 116 6.41 -9.54 20.89
N GLU A 117 6.40 -9.63 19.55
CA GLU A 117 7.44 -10.30 18.78
C GLU A 117 8.13 -9.31 17.81
N ALA A 118 9.39 -9.03 18.10
CA ALA A 118 10.23 -8.19 17.27
C ALA A 118 10.71 -8.90 15.98
N GLY A 119 10.71 -10.22 15.96
CA GLY A 119 11.18 -11.02 14.83
C GLY A 119 12.60 -10.67 14.40
N MET A 120 12.82 -10.49 13.10
CA MET A 120 14.14 -10.09 12.57
C MET A 120 14.62 -8.73 13.08
N ALA A 121 13.68 -7.84 13.45
CA ALA A 121 14.01 -6.52 13.98
C ALA A 121 14.38 -6.51 15.47
N ALA A 122 14.49 -7.68 16.14
CA ALA A 122 15.11 -7.78 17.47
C ALA A 122 16.57 -7.30 17.41
N GLU A 123 17.26 -7.57 16.32
CA GLU A 123 18.55 -7.00 15.99
C GLU A 123 18.38 -5.83 14.98
N PRO A 124 19.34 -4.88 14.93
CA PRO A 124 19.28 -3.78 13.99
C PRO A 124 19.25 -4.25 12.53
N VAL A 125 18.19 -3.93 11.81
CA VAL A 125 18.02 -4.20 10.38
C VAL A 125 18.32 -2.93 9.60
N THR A 126 19.44 -2.89 8.88
CA THR A 126 19.79 -1.75 8.02
C THR A 126 19.24 -1.98 6.62
N LEU A 127 18.43 -1.03 6.14
CA LEU A 127 17.77 -1.06 4.85
C LEU A 127 18.70 -0.56 3.75
N GLY A 128 18.66 -1.22 2.59
CA GLY A 128 19.35 -0.77 1.38
C GLY A 128 18.77 0.52 0.81
N GLU A 129 19.37 1.02 -0.28
CA GLU A 129 19.00 2.31 -0.92
C GLU A 129 17.59 2.34 -1.50
N ASP A 130 16.99 1.21 -1.79
CA ASP A 130 15.65 1.04 -2.36
C ASP A 130 14.76 0.10 -1.53
N GLU A 131 15.11 -0.15 -0.27
CA GLU A 131 14.39 -1.05 0.61
C GLU A 131 13.53 -0.31 1.63
N TYR A 132 12.35 -0.87 1.90
CA TYR A 132 11.38 -0.38 2.85
C TYR A 132 11.06 -1.45 3.89
N PHE A 133 11.01 -1.07 5.15
CA PHE A 133 10.51 -1.93 6.23
C PHE A 133 9.04 -1.63 6.44
N VAL A 134 8.20 -2.65 6.29
CA VAL A 134 6.74 -2.50 6.38
C VAL A 134 6.17 -3.31 7.52
N MET A 135 5.14 -2.79 8.19
CA MET A 135 4.45 -3.49 9.27
C MET A 135 2.93 -3.37 9.12
N GLY A 136 2.21 -4.36 9.64
CA GLY A 136 0.77 -4.24 9.84
C GLY A 136 0.45 -3.32 11.02
N ASP A 137 -0.69 -2.66 11.00
CA ASP A 137 -1.16 -1.83 12.12
C ASP A 137 -1.61 -2.72 13.30
N ASN A 138 -2.15 -3.91 12.99
CA ASN A 138 -2.37 -4.95 13.99
C ASN A 138 -1.06 -5.69 14.28
N ARG A 139 -0.21 -5.07 15.11
CA ARG A 139 1.19 -5.45 15.37
C ARG A 139 1.39 -6.90 15.75
N ASN A 140 0.52 -7.44 16.58
CA ASN A 140 0.63 -8.81 17.10
C ASN A 140 -0.10 -9.85 16.24
N ASN A 141 -0.77 -9.40 15.16
CA ASN A 141 -1.45 -10.27 14.19
C ASN A 141 -1.13 -9.86 12.74
N SER A 142 0.15 -9.79 12.42
CA SER A 142 0.60 -9.38 11.08
C SER A 142 1.82 -10.16 10.61
N GLN A 143 1.73 -10.70 9.42
CA GLN A 143 2.88 -11.17 8.65
C GLN A 143 3.46 -10.01 7.85
N ASP A 144 4.64 -9.52 8.25
CA ASP A 144 5.27 -8.33 7.70
C ASP A 144 6.81 -8.41 7.72
N SER A 145 7.53 -7.31 7.57
CA SER A 145 9.00 -7.30 7.47
C SER A 145 9.72 -7.89 8.67
N ARG A 146 9.04 -8.15 9.77
CA ARG A 146 9.62 -8.83 10.93
C ARG A 146 9.86 -10.32 10.70
N VAL A 147 9.18 -10.93 9.72
CA VAL A 147 9.38 -12.35 9.38
C VAL A 147 10.19 -12.48 8.09
N SER A 148 11.05 -13.50 8.03
CA SER A 148 11.97 -13.73 6.91
C SER A 148 11.29 -13.89 5.55
N ASP A 149 10.06 -14.43 5.53
CA ASP A 149 9.31 -14.69 4.30
C ASP A 149 8.82 -13.39 3.63
N VAL A 150 8.74 -12.31 4.37
CA VAL A 150 8.42 -10.97 3.85
C VAL A 150 9.70 -10.15 3.73
N GLY A 151 10.41 -9.93 4.85
CA GLY A 151 11.65 -9.16 4.89
C GLY A 151 11.45 -7.70 4.45
N ALA A 152 12.54 -7.05 4.07
CA ALA A 152 12.48 -5.73 3.45
C ALA A 152 11.89 -5.82 2.03
N ILE A 153 11.11 -4.82 1.64
CA ILE A 153 10.43 -4.75 0.35
C ILE A 153 11.17 -3.76 -0.54
N HIS A 154 11.57 -4.19 -1.73
CA HIS A 154 12.16 -3.31 -2.70
C HIS A 154 11.11 -2.37 -3.32
N ARG A 155 11.57 -1.19 -3.72
CA ARG A 155 10.70 -0.17 -4.32
C ARG A 155 9.95 -0.65 -5.56
N ASP A 156 10.58 -1.46 -6.39
CA ASP A 156 10.00 -2.00 -7.61
C ASP A 156 8.93 -3.07 -7.36
N GLU A 157 8.90 -3.66 -6.17
CA GLU A 157 7.84 -4.56 -5.74
C GLU A 157 6.57 -3.81 -5.31
N LEU A 158 6.67 -2.51 -5.01
CA LEU A 158 5.53 -1.72 -4.59
C LEU A 158 4.57 -1.46 -5.76
N MET A 159 3.41 -2.10 -5.75
CA MET A 159 2.36 -1.89 -6.74
C MET A 159 1.81 -0.46 -6.69
N GLY A 160 1.64 0.09 -5.50
CA GLY A 160 1.10 1.42 -5.26
C GLY A 160 0.72 1.63 -3.80
N ARG A 161 0.11 2.78 -3.52
CA ARG A 161 -0.39 3.10 -2.18
C ARG A 161 -1.91 2.96 -2.09
N ALA A 162 -2.43 2.54 -0.95
CA ALA A 162 -3.84 2.64 -0.65
C ALA A 162 -4.23 4.13 -0.57
N TRP A 163 -5.18 4.56 -1.40
CA TRP A 163 -5.50 5.98 -1.52
C TRP A 163 -6.88 6.32 -1.00
N ILE A 164 -7.91 5.67 -1.53
CA ILE A 164 -9.31 5.95 -1.19
C ILE A 164 -9.98 4.65 -0.78
N ARG A 165 -10.70 4.68 0.35
CA ARG A 165 -11.67 3.64 0.70
C ARG A 165 -13.00 3.98 0.01
N ILE A 166 -13.50 3.04 -0.79
CA ILE A 166 -14.75 3.21 -1.55
C ILE A 166 -15.91 2.40 -0.97
N TRP A 167 -15.61 1.47 -0.07
CA TRP A 167 -16.59 0.68 0.66
C TRP A 167 -16.01 0.23 2.00
N PRO A 168 -16.79 0.19 3.09
CA PRO A 168 -18.20 0.54 3.19
C PRO A 168 -18.44 2.06 3.03
N LEU A 169 -19.67 2.43 2.62
CA LEU A 169 -20.00 3.82 2.26
C LEU A 169 -19.98 4.78 3.44
N ASP A 170 -20.25 4.29 4.65
CA ASP A 170 -20.17 5.07 5.90
C ASP A 170 -18.72 5.44 6.27
N GLN A 171 -17.75 4.74 5.71
CA GLN A 171 -16.30 5.00 5.88
C GLN A 171 -15.63 5.48 4.57
N PHE A 172 -16.44 5.93 3.59
CA PHE A 172 -15.89 6.45 2.33
C PHE A 172 -14.98 7.66 2.58
N GLY A 173 -13.77 7.63 2.02
CA GLY A 173 -12.85 8.75 2.13
C GLY A 173 -11.41 8.43 1.75
N VAL A 174 -10.57 9.46 1.78
CA VAL A 174 -9.12 9.33 1.58
C VAL A 174 -8.52 8.67 2.82
N ILE A 175 -7.69 7.66 2.58
CA ILE A 175 -6.97 6.97 3.64
C ILE A 175 -5.87 7.91 4.15
N LYS A 176 -5.87 8.17 5.47
CA LYS A 176 -4.87 9.01 6.11
C LYS A 176 -3.57 8.23 6.31
N HIS A 177 -2.47 8.91 6.07
CA HIS A 177 -1.11 8.38 6.18
C HIS A 177 -0.24 9.18 7.17
N GLU A 178 -0.91 9.95 8.04
CA GLU A 178 -0.27 10.82 9.05
C GLU A 178 -0.23 10.13 10.41
#